data_78409a390ae374a7c70ad35134729ee8
#
_entry.id   78409a390ae374a7c70ad35134729ee8
#
_cell.length_a   1.000
_cell.length_b   1.000
_cell.length_c   1.000
_cell.angle_alpha   90.00
_cell.angle_beta   90.00
_cell.angle_gamma   90.00
#
_symmetry.space_group_name_H-M   'P 1'
#
loop_
_entity.id
_entity.type
_entity.pdbx_description
1 polymer ?
#
loop_
_entity_poly.entity_id
_entity_poly.type
_entity_poly.pdbx_seq_one_letter_code
_entity_poly.pdbx_strand_id
1 'polypeptide(L)'
;MYNGCITQNKGSGVYLYQNTSFTMYGGSITKNNVDGDFGGGVYVHNGATFTMYGGDITKNKADYGGGVSTSGDTANFTMYGGSITENHANKSGGGIYSTSNNISIYGGSVTNNSVTKTGKAGGIYVSSSDTLTVGGNVNISGNWKGDSEESGSKNNVYLNGNTSGTSAAIVIEKELTGEEPIGVTTANAPTAGNPVTIVTGNSIKEAYKKASFQADNAAYGVSYDGTNKVLQLHAHTGGTATCKAEAV
;
A
#
# COMPACT_ATOMS: atom_id res chain seq x y z
N MET A 1 20.10 -4.39 10.82
CA MET A 1 20.63 -3.01 10.74
C MET A 1 20.04 -2.20 11.88
N TYR A 2 20.87 -1.64 12.76
CA TYR A 2 20.42 -0.79 13.88
C TYR A 2 20.59 0.70 13.55
N ASN A 3 21.69 1.05 12.89
CA ASN A 3 22.04 2.39 12.46
C ASN A 3 22.80 2.33 11.14
N GLY A 4 23.20 3.48 10.61
CA GLY A 4 23.96 3.58 9.37
C GLY A 4 23.09 3.97 8.18
N CYS A 5 23.72 4.10 7.04
CA CYS A 5 23.07 4.55 5.82
C CYS A 5 23.52 3.70 4.61
N ILE A 6 22.55 3.20 3.86
CA ILE A 6 22.76 2.56 2.57
C ILE A 6 22.27 3.52 1.51
N THR A 7 23.18 4.12 0.75
CA THR A 7 22.83 5.26 -0.09
C THR A 7 23.54 5.30 -1.42
N GLN A 8 22.89 5.93 -2.42
CA GLN A 8 23.43 6.29 -3.72
C GLN A 8 23.96 5.10 -4.55
N ASN A 9 23.40 3.91 -4.34
CA ASN A 9 23.70 2.77 -5.18
C ASN A 9 22.98 2.88 -6.53
N LYS A 10 23.63 2.40 -7.60
CA LYS A 10 23.03 2.22 -8.93
C LYS A 10 22.32 0.87 -9.06
N GLY A 11 21.73 0.40 -8.00
CA GLY A 11 21.00 -0.83 -7.82
C GLY A 11 20.14 -0.74 -6.57
N SER A 12 19.45 -1.80 -6.20
CA SER A 12 18.73 -1.86 -4.93
C SER A 12 19.68 -1.59 -3.77
N GLY A 13 19.24 -0.78 -2.80
CA GLY A 13 20.03 -0.57 -1.58
C GLY A 13 20.31 -1.90 -0.87
N VAL A 14 19.28 -2.73 -0.76
CA VAL A 14 19.36 -4.10 -0.23
C VAL A 14 18.64 -5.05 -1.18
N TYR A 15 19.32 -6.13 -1.58
CA TYR A 15 18.72 -7.21 -2.36
C TYR A 15 18.74 -8.52 -1.58
N LEU A 16 17.57 -9.07 -1.32
CA LEU A 16 17.37 -10.31 -0.59
C LEU A 16 16.89 -11.41 -1.53
N TYR A 17 17.54 -12.55 -1.52
CA TYR A 17 17.26 -13.66 -2.42
C TYR A 17 17.37 -15.01 -1.71
N GLN A 18 16.55 -15.98 -2.10
CA GLN A 18 16.64 -17.38 -1.67
C GLN A 18 16.73 -17.59 -0.14
N ASN A 19 15.61 -17.34 0.54
CA ASN A 19 15.49 -17.60 1.99
C ASN A 19 16.43 -16.78 2.90
N THR A 20 16.99 -15.69 2.39
CA THR A 20 17.73 -14.76 3.22
C THR A 20 16.80 -13.87 4.04
N SER A 21 17.31 -13.32 5.13
CA SER A 21 16.53 -12.39 5.96
C SER A 21 17.32 -11.11 6.22
N PHE A 22 16.58 -10.01 6.26
CA PHE A 22 17.08 -8.70 6.67
C PHE A 22 16.15 -8.10 7.71
N THR A 23 16.72 -7.63 8.82
CA THR A 23 15.96 -6.94 9.86
C THR A 23 16.50 -5.53 10.04
N MET A 24 15.62 -4.54 9.96
CA MET A 24 15.94 -3.12 10.14
C MET A 24 15.27 -2.60 11.41
N TYR A 25 16.08 -2.24 12.40
CA TYR A 25 15.63 -1.61 13.64
C TYR A 25 15.77 -0.09 13.59
N GLY A 26 16.63 0.43 12.71
CA GLY A 26 16.89 1.84 12.52
C GLY A 26 17.89 2.08 11.39
N GLY A 27 18.32 3.34 11.24
CA GLY A 27 19.18 3.76 10.14
C GLY A 27 18.38 4.16 8.90
N SER A 28 19.03 4.35 7.76
CA SER A 28 18.37 4.82 6.55
C SER A 28 18.82 4.08 5.28
N ILE A 29 17.87 3.81 4.39
CA ILE A 29 18.11 3.31 3.03
C ILE A 29 17.58 4.40 2.08
N THR A 30 18.49 5.14 1.44
CA THR A 30 18.09 6.37 0.77
C THR A 30 18.81 6.63 -0.55
N LYS A 31 18.11 7.28 -1.49
CA LYS A 31 18.70 7.72 -2.78
C LYS A 31 19.34 6.60 -3.59
N ASN A 32 18.86 5.36 -3.44
CA ASN A 32 19.26 4.27 -4.30
C ASN A 32 18.36 4.30 -5.56
N ASN A 33 18.96 4.02 -6.72
CA ASN A 33 18.27 4.12 -8.00
C ASN A 33 18.52 2.87 -8.83
N VAL A 34 17.44 2.17 -9.14
CA VAL A 34 17.45 1.00 -10.03
C VAL A 34 16.74 1.36 -11.32
N ASP A 35 17.44 1.36 -12.42
CA ASP A 35 16.85 1.60 -13.73
C ASP A 35 16.27 0.30 -14.28
N GLY A 36 14.95 0.31 -14.52
CA GLY A 36 14.24 -0.77 -15.21
C GLY A 36 13.95 -2.03 -14.38
N ASP A 37 14.05 -1.99 -13.03
CA ASP A 37 13.93 -3.18 -12.18
C ASP A 37 13.13 -2.89 -10.89
N PHE A 38 13.23 -3.77 -9.90
CA PHE A 38 12.43 -3.83 -8.68
C PHE A 38 13.20 -3.32 -7.46
N GLY A 39 12.48 -2.71 -6.50
CA GLY A 39 12.96 -2.41 -5.17
C GLY A 39 14.13 -1.42 -5.12
N GLY A 40 13.88 -0.13 -5.30
CA GLY A 40 14.93 0.88 -5.23
C GLY A 40 15.63 0.91 -3.86
N GLY A 41 14.86 0.90 -2.78
CA GLY A 41 15.40 0.76 -1.43
C GLY A 41 15.72 -0.71 -1.10
N VAL A 42 14.70 -1.56 -1.07
CA VAL A 42 14.81 -2.99 -0.71
C VAL A 42 14.06 -3.85 -1.72
N TYR A 43 14.74 -4.86 -2.26
CA TYR A 43 14.12 -5.90 -3.07
C TYR A 43 14.12 -7.23 -2.33
N VAL A 44 12.94 -7.80 -2.12
CA VAL A 44 12.71 -9.08 -1.43
C VAL A 44 12.20 -10.10 -2.43
N HIS A 45 12.93 -11.16 -2.68
CA HIS A 45 12.65 -12.12 -3.75
C HIS A 45 12.81 -13.57 -3.30
N ASN A 46 11.96 -14.48 -3.84
CA ASN A 46 12.09 -15.94 -3.70
C ASN A 46 12.32 -16.44 -2.25
N GLY A 47 11.34 -16.29 -1.39
CA GLY A 47 11.39 -16.82 -0.02
C GLY A 47 12.18 -15.99 0.96
N ALA A 48 12.74 -14.86 0.52
CA ALA A 48 13.42 -13.95 1.42
C ALA A 48 12.44 -13.22 2.36
N THR A 49 12.93 -12.75 3.50
CA THR A 49 12.14 -12.04 4.50
C THR A 49 12.77 -10.71 4.85
N PHE A 50 11.99 -9.64 4.76
CA PHE A 50 12.35 -8.33 5.28
C PHE A 50 11.43 -7.96 6.45
N THR A 51 12.03 -7.61 7.59
CA THR A 51 11.29 -7.12 8.76
C THR A 51 11.80 -5.74 9.14
N MET A 52 10.88 -4.77 9.24
CA MET A 52 11.19 -3.39 9.60
C MET A 52 10.52 -3.00 10.90
N TYR A 53 11.32 -2.76 11.93
CA TYR A 53 10.85 -2.25 13.23
C TYR A 53 11.00 -0.74 13.35
N GLY A 54 11.88 -0.13 12.55
CA GLY A 54 12.14 1.30 12.55
C GLY A 54 13.14 1.71 11.48
N GLY A 55 13.47 2.99 11.42
CA GLY A 55 14.35 3.58 10.42
C GLY A 55 13.57 4.10 9.19
N ASP A 56 14.29 4.57 8.18
CA ASP A 56 13.73 5.28 7.05
C ASP A 56 14.15 4.68 5.70
N ILE A 57 13.18 4.41 4.85
CA ILE A 57 13.39 4.06 3.44
C ILE A 57 12.87 5.23 2.61
N THR A 58 13.77 6.05 2.07
CA THR A 58 13.37 7.34 1.49
C THR A 58 14.14 7.72 0.23
N LYS A 59 13.45 8.43 -0.68
CA LYS A 59 14.07 8.98 -1.91
C LYS A 59 14.74 7.91 -2.79
N ASN A 60 14.26 6.67 -2.73
CA ASN A 60 14.71 5.62 -3.63
C ASN A 60 13.84 5.59 -4.89
N LYS A 61 14.40 5.10 -5.98
CA LYS A 61 13.74 5.04 -7.27
C LYS A 61 13.89 3.66 -7.93
N ALA A 62 12.79 3.20 -8.58
CA ALA A 62 12.77 1.97 -9.37
C ALA A 62 11.65 2.02 -10.43
N ASP A 63 11.52 1.01 -11.25
CA ASP A 63 10.31 0.81 -12.06
C ASP A 63 9.15 0.30 -11.19
N TYR A 64 9.44 -0.62 -10.28
CA TYR A 64 8.47 -1.23 -9.39
C TYR A 64 8.97 -1.21 -7.94
N GLY A 65 8.20 -0.65 -7.02
CA GLY A 65 8.58 -0.53 -5.62
C GLY A 65 9.75 0.43 -5.41
N GLY A 66 9.53 1.73 -5.57
CA GLY A 66 10.58 2.72 -5.33
C GLY A 66 11.23 2.54 -3.95
N GLY A 67 10.42 2.34 -2.90
CA GLY A 67 10.90 2.00 -1.56
C GLY A 67 11.20 0.51 -1.42
N VAL A 68 10.16 -0.33 -1.48
CA VAL A 68 10.23 -1.78 -1.27
C VAL A 68 9.53 -2.52 -2.40
N SER A 69 10.11 -3.60 -2.88
CA SER A 69 9.41 -4.54 -3.75
C SER A 69 9.47 -5.94 -3.17
N THR A 70 8.34 -6.67 -3.23
CA THR A 70 8.29 -8.10 -2.94
C THR A 70 7.84 -8.86 -4.18
N SER A 71 8.54 -9.93 -4.54
CA SER A 71 8.16 -10.78 -5.67
C SER A 71 8.49 -12.24 -5.45
N GLY A 72 7.71 -13.12 -6.09
CA GLY A 72 7.76 -14.55 -5.85
C GLY A 72 6.87 -14.97 -4.68
N ASP A 73 6.27 -16.15 -4.77
CA ASP A 73 5.14 -16.62 -3.94
C ASP A 73 5.40 -16.64 -2.43
N THR A 74 6.65 -16.65 -2.02
CA THR A 74 7.07 -16.82 -0.62
C THR A 74 7.92 -15.66 -0.08
N ALA A 75 8.04 -14.56 -0.82
CA ALA A 75 8.70 -13.35 -0.33
C ALA A 75 7.83 -12.67 0.74
N ASN A 76 8.43 -12.28 1.87
CA ASN A 76 7.71 -11.70 3.01
C ASN A 76 8.24 -10.31 3.35
N PHE A 77 7.32 -9.37 3.55
CA PHE A 77 7.63 -8.07 4.13
C PHE A 77 6.70 -7.76 5.31
N THR A 78 7.29 -7.50 6.47
CA THR A 78 6.53 -7.10 7.65
C THR A 78 7.09 -5.79 8.22
N MET A 79 6.21 -4.81 8.42
CA MET A 79 6.53 -3.51 8.99
C MET A 79 5.79 -3.31 10.31
N TYR A 80 6.54 -3.10 11.38
CA TYR A 80 6.04 -2.77 12.72
C TYR A 80 6.22 -1.30 13.08
N GLY A 81 7.07 -0.59 12.34
CA GLY A 81 7.35 0.82 12.55
C GLY A 81 8.35 1.37 11.54
N GLY A 82 8.70 2.64 11.66
CA GLY A 82 9.57 3.34 10.73
C GLY A 82 8.79 4.03 9.61
N SER A 83 9.48 4.45 8.57
CA SER A 83 8.93 5.30 7.52
C SER A 83 9.39 4.84 6.12
N ILE A 84 8.43 4.73 5.19
CA ILE A 84 8.67 4.55 3.75
C ILE A 84 8.09 5.78 3.07
N THR A 85 8.96 6.74 2.70
CA THR A 85 8.49 8.06 2.26
C THR A 85 9.32 8.63 1.11
N GLU A 86 8.70 9.48 0.30
CA GLU A 86 9.35 10.17 -0.82
C GLU A 86 10.04 9.22 -1.84
N ASN A 87 9.61 7.97 -1.91
CA ASN A 87 10.11 7.05 -2.93
C ASN A 87 9.29 7.19 -4.22
N HIS A 88 9.91 6.85 -5.34
CA HIS A 88 9.31 7.01 -6.65
C HIS A 88 9.37 5.73 -7.48
N ALA A 89 8.25 5.37 -8.11
CA ALA A 89 8.24 4.32 -9.13
C ALA A 89 7.86 4.87 -10.50
N ASN A 90 8.50 4.36 -11.55
CA ASN A 90 8.09 4.71 -12.91
C ASN A 90 6.80 3.99 -13.33
N LYS A 91 6.57 2.76 -12.83
CA LYS A 91 5.44 1.91 -13.26
C LYS A 91 4.44 1.62 -12.15
N SER A 92 4.86 1.10 -10.99
CA SER A 92 3.92 0.78 -9.93
C SER A 92 4.55 0.73 -8.53
N GLY A 93 3.77 1.13 -7.51
CA GLY A 93 4.16 1.06 -6.12
C GLY A 93 5.30 2.02 -5.78
N GLY A 94 5.05 3.33 -5.75
CA GLY A 94 6.07 4.31 -5.39
C GLY A 94 6.72 3.99 -4.04
N GLY A 95 5.91 3.70 -3.02
CA GLY A 95 6.36 3.20 -1.74
C GLY A 95 6.65 1.70 -1.77
N ILE A 96 5.62 0.89 -2.02
CA ILE A 96 5.67 -0.58 -1.96
C ILE A 96 5.01 -1.18 -3.19
N TYR A 97 5.66 -2.15 -3.80
CA TYR A 97 5.12 -2.99 -4.86
C TYR A 97 5.09 -4.44 -4.42
N SER A 98 3.92 -5.10 -4.46
CA SER A 98 3.79 -6.50 -4.09
C SER A 98 3.17 -7.34 -5.20
N THR A 99 3.84 -8.45 -5.47
CA THR A 99 3.31 -9.60 -6.20
C THR A 99 3.51 -10.88 -5.40
N SER A 100 3.51 -10.76 -4.07
CA SER A 100 3.55 -11.88 -3.13
C SER A 100 2.44 -11.70 -2.08
N ASN A 101 1.81 -12.78 -1.65
CA ASN A 101 0.69 -12.76 -0.70
C ASN A 101 1.06 -12.37 0.74
N ASN A 102 2.29 -11.89 0.99
CA ASN A 102 2.87 -11.79 2.32
C ASN A 102 3.36 -10.39 2.66
N ILE A 103 2.48 -9.37 2.53
CA ILE A 103 2.76 -8.04 3.07
C ILE A 103 1.91 -7.79 4.31
N SER A 104 2.56 -7.39 5.40
CA SER A 104 1.89 -7.01 6.64
C SER A 104 2.43 -5.69 7.18
N ILE A 105 1.54 -4.75 7.49
CA ILE A 105 1.89 -3.45 8.07
C ILE A 105 1.10 -3.26 9.36
N TYR A 106 1.79 -3.31 10.49
CA TYR A 106 1.22 -3.20 11.84
C TYR A 106 1.54 -1.90 12.55
N GLY A 107 2.29 -1.02 11.90
CA GLY A 107 2.64 0.31 12.39
C GLY A 107 3.61 1.03 11.47
N GLY A 108 3.84 2.30 11.76
CA GLY A 108 4.68 3.17 10.95
C GLY A 108 3.93 3.86 9.80
N SER A 109 4.68 4.44 8.87
CA SER A 109 4.10 5.28 7.83
C SER A 109 4.58 4.92 6.42
N VAL A 110 3.64 4.93 5.47
CA VAL A 110 3.90 4.86 4.03
C VAL A 110 3.30 6.12 3.40
N THR A 111 4.10 7.17 3.26
CA THR A 111 3.59 8.51 2.93
C THR A 111 4.44 9.21 1.87
N ASN A 112 3.82 10.15 1.14
CA ASN A 112 4.50 11.01 0.17
C ASN A 112 5.30 10.24 -0.91
N ASN A 113 4.92 8.99 -1.17
CA ASN A 113 5.49 8.23 -2.27
C ASN A 113 4.71 8.53 -3.56
N SER A 114 5.38 8.35 -4.68
CA SER A 114 4.82 8.73 -5.96
C SER A 114 5.02 7.70 -7.06
N VAL A 115 4.11 7.73 -8.01
CA VAL A 115 4.23 6.99 -9.27
C VAL A 115 3.98 7.93 -10.45
N THR A 116 4.56 7.66 -11.60
CA THR A 116 4.31 8.43 -12.82
C THR A 116 2.82 8.47 -13.18
N LYS A 117 2.43 9.40 -14.06
CA LYS A 117 1.06 9.60 -14.54
C LYS A 117 0.41 8.34 -15.15
N THR A 118 1.19 7.47 -15.76
CA THR A 118 0.71 6.21 -16.36
C THR A 118 0.81 5.02 -15.40
N GLY A 119 1.51 5.19 -14.27
CA GLY A 119 1.73 4.13 -13.30
C GLY A 119 0.52 3.81 -12.41
N LYS A 120 0.69 2.87 -11.50
CA LYS A 120 -0.33 2.43 -10.55
C LYS A 120 0.24 2.46 -9.13
N ALA A 121 -0.50 2.98 -8.17
CA ALA A 121 -0.12 3.14 -6.78
C ALA A 121 1.08 4.06 -6.52
N GLY A 122 0.81 5.26 -6.05
CA GLY A 122 1.85 6.12 -5.45
C GLY A 122 2.37 5.51 -4.15
N GLY A 123 1.47 5.00 -3.30
CA GLY A 123 1.82 4.33 -2.07
C GLY A 123 2.09 2.83 -2.25
N ILE A 124 1.05 2.00 -2.15
CA ILE A 124 1.16 0.55 -2.13
C ILE A 124 0.39 -0.08 -3.29
N TYR A 125 1.06 -0.85 -4.12
CA TYR A 125 0.44 -1.70 -5.13
C TYR A 125 0.29 -3.13 -4.61
N VAL A 126 -0.92 -3.67 -4.68
CA VAL A 126 -1.25 -5.06 -4.32
C VAL A 126 -1.73 -5.78 -5.58
N SER A 127 -1.06 -6.84 -5.98
CA SER A 127 -1.39 -7.61 -7.18
C SER A 127 -2.71 -8.36 -7.04
N SER A 128 -3.30 -8.76 -8.14
CA SER A 128 -4.52 -9.59 -8.14
C SER A 128 -4.29 -10.91 -7.41
N SER A 129 -5.24 -11.29 -6.59
CA SER A 129 -5.19 -12.45 -5.69
C SER A 129 -4.30 -12.30 -4.45
N ASP A 130 -3.58 -11.19 -4.32
CA ASP A 130 -2.75 -10.89 -3.16
C ASP A 130 -3.54 -10.13 -2.09
N THR A 131 -3.00 -10.12 -0.87
CA THR A 131 -3.58 -9.37 0.25
C THR A 131 -2.55 -8.46 0.90
N LEU A 132 -3.02 -7.29 1.32
CA LEU A 132 -2.31 -6.41 2.23
C LEU A 132 -2.89 -6.58 3.64
N THR A 133 -2.14 -7.13 4.57
CA THR A 133 -2.56 -7.21 5.97
C THR A 133 -2.22 -5.92 6.69
N VAL A 134 -3.18 -5.35 7.41
CA VAL A 134 -2.99 -4.13 8.21
C VAL A 134 -3.49 -4.30 9.64
N GLY A 135 -2.92 -3.53 10.57
CA GLY A 135 -3.36 -3.46 11.96
C GLY A 135 -2.55 -2.47 12.77
N GLY A 136 -3.06 -2.08 13.94
CA GLY A 136 -2.37 -1.14 14.83
C GLY A 136 -2.31 0.29 14.31
N ASN A 137 -1.23 1.01 14.67
CA ASN A 137 -1.06 2.42 14.30
C ASN A 137 -0.34 2.56 12.96
N VAL A 138 -1.10 2.43 11.88
CA VAL A 138 -0.64 2.54 10.50
C VAL A 138 -1.08 3.86 9.89
N ASN A 139 -0.17 4.55 9.22
CA ASN A 139 -0.49 5.71 8.38
C ASN A 139 -0.11 5.45 6.91
N ILE A 140 -1.10 5.37 6.03
CA ILE A 140 -0.90 5.24 4.57
C ILE A 140 -1.63 6.40 3.91
N SER A 141 -0.96 7.54 3.76
CA SER A 141 -1.56 8.79 3.30
C SER A 141 -0.61 9.65 2.46
N GLY A 142 -1.12 10.67 1.80
CA GLY A 142 -0.29 11.61 1.03
C GLY A 142 0.47 10.99 -0.14
N ASN A 143 0.14 9.77 -0.56
CA ASN A 143 0.77 9.17 -1.73
C ASN A 143 0.00 9.55 -3.00
N TRP A 144 0.70 9.75 -4.10
CA TRP A 144 0.12 10.34 -5.30
C TRP A 144 0.61 9.71 -6.61
N LYS A 145 -0.17 9.95 -7.65
CA LYS A 145 0.10 9.55 -9.03
C LYS A 145 0.06 10.78 -9.91
N GLY A 146 1.10 11.03 -10.68
CA GLY A 146 1.19 12.18 -11.57
C GLY A 146 2.61 12.69 -11.74
N ASP A 147 2.73 13.88 -12.36
CA ASP A 147 4.02 14.53 -12.60
C ASP A 147 4.50 15.33 -11.37
N SER A 148 3.57 15.75 -10.51
CA SER A 148 3.85 16.39 -9.21
C SER A 148 2.72 16.11 -8.24
N GLU A 149 2.94 16.33 -6.95
CA GLU A 149 1.90 16.19 -5.91
C GLU A 149 0.73 17.18 -6.14
N GLU A 150 1.03 18.39 -6.53
CA GLU A 150 0.03 19.46 -6.75
C GLU A 150 -0.90 19.16 -7.93
N SER A 151 -0.39 18.57 -9.01
CA SER A 151 -1.15 18.20 -10.21
C SER A 151 -1.57 16.74 -10.24
N GLY A 152 -1.08 15.94 -9.31
CA GLY A 152 -1.34 14.51 -9.20
C GLY A 152 -2.68 14.20 -8.55
N SER A 153 -3.06 12.95 -8.61
CA SER A 153 -4.22 12.40 -7.91
C SER A 153 -3.77 11.56 -6.71
N LYS A 154 -4.54 11.59 -5.62
CA LYS A 154 -4.35 10.69 -4.48
C LYS A 154 -4.34 9.24 -4.97
N ASN A 155 -3.39 8.46 -4.47
CA ASN A 155 -3.26 7.05 -4.87
C ASN A 155 -2.49 6.29 -3.77
N ASN A 156 -3.16 6.04 -2.66
CA ASN A 156 -2.50 5.50 -1.47
C ASN A 156 -2.34 3.98 -1.55
N VAL A 157 -3.42 3.22 -1.62
CA VAL A 157 -3.41 1.77 -1.86
C VAL A 157 -4.13 1.48 -3.16
N TYR A 158 -3.48 0.80 -4.08
CA TYR A 158 -4.09 0.33 -5.32
C TYR A 158 -4.28 -1.18 -5.27
N LEU A 159 -5.54 -1.61 -5.27
CA LEU A 159 -5.91 -3.01 -5.33
C LEU A 159 -6.12 -3.43 -6.78
N ASN A 160 -5.25 -4.29 -7.28
CA ASN A 160 -5.36 -4.80 -8.64
C ASN A 160 -6.44 -5.89 -8.70
N GLY A 161 -7.39 -5.76 -9.60
CA GLY A 161 -8.39 -6.77 -9.89
C GLY A 161 -8.02 -7.56 -11.14
N ASN A 162 -8.52 -8.78 -11.26
CA ASN A 162 -8.46 -9.53 -12.49
C ASN A 162 -9.86 -9.76 -13.08
N THR A 163 -9.92 -10.17 -14.34
CA THR A 163 -11.17 -10.48 -15.05
C THR A 163 -11.85 -11.76 -14.56
N SER A 164 -11.18 -12.54 -13.72
CA SER A 164 -11.66 -13.84 -13.19
C SER A 164 -12.37 -13.72 -11.83
N GLY A 165 -12.62 -12.50 -11.34
CA GLY A 165 -13.39 -12.25 -10.12
C GLY A 165 -12.59 -12.30 -8.81
N THR A 166 -11.32 -12.69 -8.83
CA THR A 166 -10.43 -12.53 -7.68
C THR A 166 -9.81 -11.14 -7.72
N SER A 167 -9.97 -10.39 -6.65
CA SER A 167 -9.40 -9.05 -6.50
C SER A 167 -8.46 -9.03 -5.31
N ALA A 168 -7.41 -8.24 -5.41
CA ALA A 168 -6.61 -7.88 -4.25
C ALA A 168 -7.51 -7.30 -3.16
N ALA A 169 -7.21 -7.57 -1.92
CA ALA A 169 -7.95 -7.05 -0.79
C ALA A 169 -7.04 -6.63 0.37
N ILE A 170 -7.55 -5.75 1.21
CA ILE A 170 -6.95 -5.43 2.50
C ILE A 170 -7.56 -6.35 3.55
N VAL A 171 -6.74 -6.97 4.38
CA VAL A 171 -7.15 -7.78 5.53
C VAL A 171 -6.84 -7.03 6.82
N ILE A 172 -7.83 -6.84 7.68
CA ILE A 172 -7.61 -6.28 9.02
C ILE A 172 -7.40 -7.42 9.98
N GLU A 173 -6.18 -7.56 10.49
CA GLU A 173 -5.86 -8.59 11.49
C GLU A 173 -5.99 -8.07 12.92
N LYS A 174 -5.63 -6.81 13.14
CA LYS A 174 -5.73 -6.12 14.44
C LYS A 174 -6.47 -4.81 14.29
N GLU A 175 -7.05 -4.31 15.37
CA GLU A 175 -7.73 -3.01 15.38
C GLU A 175 -6.80 -1.91 14.84
N LEU A 176 -7.32 -1.10 13.92
CA LEU A 176 -6.64 0.07 13.40
C LEU A 176 -6.76 1.22 14.40
N THR A 177 -5.62 1.76 14.82
CA THR A 177 -5.54 2.87 15.78
C THR A 177 -4.97 4.15 15.16
N GLY A 178 -4.64 4.11 13.87
CA GLY A 178 -4.22 5.30 13.10
C GLY A 178 -5.33 6.34 13.02
N GLU A 179 -4.96 7.61 12.95
CA GLU A 179 -5.89 8.74 12.91
C GLU A 179 -6.38 9.05 11.50
N GLU A 180 -5.55 8.79 10.50
CA GLU A 180 -5.85 9.10 9.11
C GLU A 180 -6.48 7.89 8.38
N PRO A 181 -7.54 8.11 7.59
CA PRO A 181 -8.13 7.03 6.81
C PRO A 181 -7.20 6.59 5.68
N ILE A 182 -7.14 5.29 5.47
CA ILE A 182 -6.39 4.69 4.36
C ILE A 182 -7.16 4.90 3.06
N GLY A 183 -6.56 5.63 2.13
CA GLY A 183 -7.13 5.85 0.80
C GLY A 183 -6.99 4.60 -0.08
N VAL A 184 -8.05 4.22 -0.78
CA VAL A 184 -8.07 3.04 -1.64
C VAL A 184 -8.54 3.37 -3.05
N THR A 185 -7.80 2.85 -4.01
CA THR A 185 -8.15 2.82 -5.45
C THR A 185 -8.23 1.37 -5.91
N THR A 186 -9.17 1.05 -6.77
CA THR A 186 -9.33 -0.29 -7.36
C THR A 186 -9.14 -0.29 -8.86
N ALA A 187 -8.63 -1.39 -9.43
CA ALA A 187 -8.46 -1.54 -10.87
C ALA A 187 -9.79 -1.49 -11.61
N ASN A 188 -10.82 -2.09 -11.02
CA ASN A 188 -12.19 -2.06 -11.52
C ASN A 188 -12.92 -0.91 -10.84
N ALA A 189 -13.46 0.02 -11.61
CA ALA A 189 -14.29 1.08 -11.08
C ALA A 189 -15.60 0.49 -10.53
N PRO A 190 -16.02 0.85 -9.30
CA PRO A 190 -17.34 0.46 -8.81
C PRO A 190 -18.44 1.12 -9.64
N THR A 191 -19.55 0.41 -9.82
CA THR A 191 -20.78 0.97 -10.43
C THR A 191 -21.93 0.93 -9.43
N ALA A 192 -23.05 1.58 -9.74
CA ALA A 192 -24.22 1.62 -8.86
C ALA A 192 -24.76 0.22 -8.49
N GLY A 193 -24.63 -0.75 -9.40
CA GLY A 193 -25.10 -2.13 -9.17
C GLY A 193 -23.99 -3.14 -8.81
N ASN A 194 -22.71 -2.75 -8.92
CA ASN A 194 -21.58 -3.63 -8.68
C ASN A 194 -20.51 -2.93 -7.83
N PRO A 195 -20.66 -2.94 -6.52
CA PRO A 195 -19.64 -2.46 -5.59
C PRO A 195 -18.40 -3.36 -5.64
N VAL A 196 -17.25 -2.82 -5.27
CA VAL A 196 -15.98 -3.56 -5.26
C VAL A 196 -15.52 -3.76 -3.81
N THR A 197 -15.37 -5.01 -3.39
CA THR A 197 -14.82 -5.34 -2.07
C THR A 197 -13.38 -4.84 -1.96
N ILE A 198 -13.08 -4.10 -0.89
CA ILE A 198 -11.76 -3.54 -0.62
C ILE A 198 -11.15 -4.07 0.68
N VAL A 199 -11.96 -4.41 1.68
CA VAL A 199 -11.48 -4.85 2.98
C VAL A 199 -12.26 -6.07 3.46
N THR A 200 -11.51 -7.04 4.02
CA THR A 200 -12.00 -8.23 4.68
C THR A 200 -11.34 -8.39 6.06
N GLY A 201 -11.80 -9.31 6.92
CA GLY A 201 -11.17 -9.63 8.21
C GLY A 201 -12.06 -9.42 9.42
N ASN A 202 -11.48 -9.48 10.63
CA ASN A 202 -12.23 -9.60 11.88
C ASN A 202 -12.73 -8.28 12.48
N SER A 203 -12.09 -7.16 12.22
CA SER A 203 -12.38 -5.85 12.83
C SER A 203 -13.02 -4.85 11.88
N ILE A 204 -13.71 -5.32 10.85
CA ILE A 204 -14.25 -4.50 9.76
C ILE A 204 -15.31 -3.51 10.26
N LYS A 205 -16.22 -3.94 11.14
CA LYS A 205 -17.29 -3.09 11.66
C LYS A 205 -16.73 -1.90 12.43
N GLU A 206 -15.69 -2.10 13.21
CA GLU A 206 -15.05 -1.02 13.96
C GLU A 206 -14.23 -0.11 13.03
N ALA A 207 -13.55 -0.66 12.03
CA ALA A 207 -12.86 0.12 11.02
C ALA A 207 -13.81 1.02 10.22
N TYR A 208 -15.00 0.52 9.89
CA TYR A 208 -16.06 1.32 9.23
C TYR A 208 -16.58 2.44 10.14
N LYS A 209 -16.89 2.14 11.41
CA LYS A 209 -17.34 3.12 12.38
C LYS A 209 -16.32 4.25 12.61
N LYS A 210 -15.05 3.92 12.62
CA LYS A 210 -13.94 4.90 12.74
C LYS A 210 -13.62 5.62 11.45
N ALA A 211 -14.30 5.31 10.33
CA ALA A 211 -13.97 5.81 9.00
C ALA A 211 -12.49 5.58 8.64
N SER A 212 -11.95 4.39 9.00
CA SER A 212 -10.53 4.05 8.77
C SER A 212 -10.17 3.86 7.30
N PHE A 213 -11.14 3.87 6.40
CA PHE A 213 -10.94 3.74 4.95
C PHE A 213 -11.74 4.79 4.18
N GLN A 214 -11.17 5.25 3.09
CA GLN A 214 -11.82 6.16 2.15
C GLN A 214 -11.47 5.79 0.71
N ALA A 215 -12.26 6.25 -0.26
CA ALA A 215 -11.86 6.21 -1.65
C ALA A 215 -10.84 7.31 -1.95
N ASP A 216 -9.78 7.01 -2.70
CA ASP A 216 -8.88 8.06 -3.21
C ASP A 216 -9.59 8.97 -4.22
N ASN A 217 -10.57 8.43 -4.95
CA ASN A 217 -11.41 9.17 -5.88
C ASN A 217 -12.73 9.57 -5.21
N ALA A 218 -13.00 10.87 -5.13
CA ALA A 218 -14.20 11.45 -4.52
C ALA A 218 -15.53 11.07 -5.21
N ALA A 219 -15.49 10.46 -6.40
CA ALA A 219 -16.69 9.93 -7.06
C ALA A 219 -17.22 8.65 -6.41
N TYR A 220 -16.47 8.08 -5.46
CA TYR A 220 -16.81 6.82 -4.78
C TYR A 220 -16.87 7.01 -3.27
N GLY A 221 -17.69 6.18 -2.62
CA GLY A 221 -17.79 6.09 -1.17
C GLY A 221 -17.43 4.71 -0.66
N VAL A 222 -17.22 4.59 0.65
CA VAL A 222 -17.03 3.32 1.35
C VAL A 222 -18.29 2.96 2.10
N SER A 223 -18.75 1.72 1.97
CA SER A 223 -19.87 1.18 2.73
C SER A 223 -19.56 -0.17 3.35
N TYR A 224 -20.26 -0.52 4.43
CA TYR A 224 -20.19 -1.83 5.06
C TYR A 224 -21.30 -2.73 4.52
N ASP A 225 -20.93 -3.86 3.92
CA ASP A 225 -21.84 -4.93 3.59
C ASP A 225 -21.98 -5.89 4.79
N GLY A 226 -23.08 -5.77 5.51
CA GLY A 226 -23.34 -6.57 6.71
C GLY A 226 -23.61 -8.06 6.43
N THR A 227 -24.01 -8.41 5.21
CA THR A 227 -24.26 -9.79 4.79
C THR A 227 -22.96 -10.55 4.57
N ASN A 228 -22.05 -9.96 3.78
CA ASN A 228 -20.77 -10.55 3.47
C ASN A 228 -19.66 -10.17 4.48
N LYS A 229 -19.96 -9.25 5.39
CA LYS A 229 -19.01 -8.72 6.39
C LYS A 229 -17.73 -8.18 5.76
N VAL A 230 -17.88 -7.27 4.79
CA VAL A 230 -16.78 -6.64 4.06
C VAL A 230 -17.00 -5.13 3.94
N LEU A 231 -15.93 -4.35 3.70
CA LEU A 231 -16.06 -2.99 3.20
C LEU A 231 -15.96 -2.98 1.68
N GLN A 232 -16.76 -2.13 1.06
CA GLN A 232 -16.86 -2.02 -0.39
C GLN A 232 -16.76 -0.56 -0.83
N LEU A 233 -16.12 -0.31 -1.98
CA LEU A 233 -16.31 0.92 -2.73
C LEU A 233 -17.61 0.83 -3.55
N HIS A 234 -18.34 1.92 -3.59
CA HIS A 234 -19.54 2.09 -4.42
C HIS A 234 -19.51 3.44 -5.15
N ALA A 235 -20.13 3.51 -6.32
CA ALA A 235 -20.31 4.77 -7.03
C ALA A 235 -21.39 5.60 -6.31
N HIS A 236 -21.18 6.91 -6.21
CA HIS A 236 -22.25 7.81 -5.77
C HIS A 236 -23.36 7.83 -6.81
N THR A 237 -24.58 7.51 -6.41
CA THR A 237 -25.77 7.66 -7.25
C THR A 237 -26.18 9.14 -7.25
N GLY A 238 -25.82 9.86 -8.30
CA GLY A 238 -26.23 11.21 -8.70
C GLY A 238 -26.81 12.12 -7.60
N GLY A 239 -25.94 12.87 -6.93
CA GLY A 239 -26.25 13.88 -5.92
C GLY A 239 -25.01 14.13 -5.07
N THR A 240 -24.74 15.37 -4.70
CA THR A 240 -23.71 15.72 -3.74
C THR A 240 -23.90 14.95 -2.44
N ALA A 241 -23.29 13.77 -2.32
CA ALA A 241 -23.42 12.97 -1.12
C ALA A 241 -22.46 13.48 -0.05
N THR A 242 -22.99 14.20 0.91
CA THR A 242 -22.42 14.29 2.24
C THR A 242 -22.64 12.94 2.91
N CYS A 243 -21.59 12.14 3.09
CA CYS A 243 -21.66 10.95 3.94
C CYS A 243 -21.94 11.40 5.38
N LYS A 244 -23.21 11.32 5.80
CA LYS A 244 -23.53 11.25 7.22
C LYS A 244 -23.44 9.78 7.60
N ALA A 245 -22.57 9.45 8.55
CA ALA A 245 -22.61 8.18 9.24
C ALA A 245 -23.97 8.08 9.95
N GLU A 246 -24.90 7.29 9.43
CA GLU A 246 -26.08 6.91 10.18
C GLU A 246 -25.66 5.85 11.20
N ALA A 247 -25.76 6.23 12.47
CA ALA A 247 -25.64 5.31 13.58
C ALA A 247 -26.84 4.38 13.57
N VAL A 248 -26.62 3.09 13.47
CA VAL A 248 -27.55 2.01 13.78
C VAL A 248 -27.02 1.24 14.97
#